data_f4d10b38e831d36466b8a75f00683516
#
_entry.id   f4d10b38e831d36466b8a75f00683516
#
_cell.length_a   1.000
_cell.length_b   1.000
_cell.length_c   1.000
_cell.angle_alpha   90.00
_cell.angle_beta   90.00
_cell.angle_gamma   90.00
#
_symmetry.space_group_name_H-M   'P 1'
#
loop_
_entity.id
_entity.type
_entity.pdbx_description
1 polymer ?
#
loop_
_entity_poly.entity_id
_entity_poly.type
_entity_poly.pdbx_seq_one_letter_code
_entity_poly.pdbx_strand_id
1 'polypeptide(L)'
;MTFSINHLGNNGHLGNQMFQYAFVKAMAKKYNTDFCIPPNEIFGKYYYQKLFSNIDDAFDIDCRREIGPYSDVNERFFHYDGELVEGITQKDVNFIGFFQSETYFKNIEDEIRKDFTFKKEIREDCQDIVEEYEGNISVHIRRNDFLRNPNHPVQSNQYYIDALKEFPEDIPVLVFTDDIEWAKEQEMFSDD
;
A
#
# COMPACT_ATOMS: atom_id res chain seq x y z
N MET A 1 -6.18 -26.08 6.56
CA MET A 1 -5.16 -25.08 6.90
C MET A 1 -5.49 -23.83 6.10
N THR A 2 -5.68 -22.72 6.77
CA THR A 2 -6.01 -21.44 6.12
C THR A 2 -5.23 -20.33 6.77
N PHE A 3 -4.66 -19.44 5.98
CA PHE A 3 -3.98 -18.24 6.43
C PHE A 3 -4.87 -17.02 6.24
N SER A 4 -4.76 -16.06 7.14
CA SER A 4 -5.59 -14.85 7.12
C SER A 4 -4.83 -13.64 7.65
N ILE A 5 -5.31 -12.46 7.28
CA ILE A 5 -5.00 -11.18 7.94
C ILE A 5 -6.32 -10.52 8.33
N ASN A 6 -6.77 -10.80 9.54
CA ASN A 6 -8.06 -10.32 10.06
C ASN A 6 -8.12 -8.81 10.28
N HIS A 7 -6.97 -8.15 10.31
CA HIS A 7 -6.83 -6.71 10.50
C HIS A 7 -6.58 -5.94 9.20
N LEU A 8 -6.71 -6.61 8.05
CA LEU A 8 -6.56 -5.94 6.76
C LEU A 8 -7.53 -4.76 6.67
N GLY A 9 -7.00 -3.58 6.40
CA GLY A 9 -7.77 -2.34 6.39
C GLY A 9 -7.85 -1.62 7.75
N ASN A 10 -7.61 -2.26 8.89
CA ASN A 10 -7.54 -1.59 10.20
C ASN A 10 -6.17 -0.97 10.47
N ASN A 11 -5.13 -1.54 9.92
CA ASN A 11 -3.75 -1.10 10.07
C ASN A 11 -3.26 -0.44 8.77
N GLY A 12 -3.51 0.85 8.62
CA GLY A 12 -3.02 1.62 7.50
C GLY A 12 -3.98 1.72 6.29
N HIS A 13 -3.48 2.34 5.21
CA HIS A 13 -4.22 2.65 4.01
C HIS A 13 -4.03 1.59 2.92
N LEU A 14 -4.46 1.89 1.70
CA LEU A 14 -4.40 0.97 0.56
C LEU A 14 -3.03 0.32 0.38
N GLY A 15 -1.95 1.10 0.38
CA GLY A 15 -0.59 0.57 0.24
C GLY A 15 -0.23 -0.47 1.32
N ASN A 16 -0.64 -0.24 2.58
CA ASN A 16 -0.43 -1.22 3.66
C ASN A 16 -1.25 -2.49 3.42
N GLN A 17 -2.49 -2.36 2.95
CA GLN A 17 -3.33 -3.51 2.61
C GLN A 17 -2.74 -4.33 1.46
N MET A 18 -2.12 -3.68 0.47
CA MET A 18 -1.41 -4.35 -0.62
C MET A 18 -0.25 -5.21 -0.10
N PHE A 19 0.58 -4.68 0.81
CA PHE A 19 1.64 -5.46 1.44
C PHE A 19 1.10 -6.64 2.25
N GLN A 20 0.07 -6.42 3.06
CA GLN A 20 -0.58 -7.45 3.87
C GLN A 20 -1.18 -8.57 3.01
N TYR A 21 -1.88 -8.20 1.94
CA TYR A 21 -2.43 -9.16 0.97
C TYR A 21 -1.33 -9.97 0.28
N ALA A 22 -0.31 -9.30 -0.24
CA ALA A 22 0.80 -9.95 -0.94
C ALA A 22 1.54 -10.94 -0.03
N PHE A 23 1.76 -10.55 1.23
CA PHE A 23 2.38 -11.41 2.25
C PHE A 23 1.55 -12.66 2.51
N VAL A 24 0.25 -12.52 2.85
CA VAL A 24 -0.56 -13.70 3.19
C VAL A 24 -0.72 -14.65 2.01
N LYS A 25 -0.84 -14.12 0.78
CA LYS A 25 -0.87 -14.93 -0.44
C LYS A 25 0.44 -15.69 -0.65
N ALA A 26 1.58 -15.04 -0.45
CA ALA A 26 2.90 -15.67 -0.56
C ALA A 26 3.10 -16.77 0.49
N MET A 27 2.69 -16.52 1.73
CA MET A 27 2.73 -17.52 2.80
C MET A 27 1.83 -18.71 2.49
N ALA A 28 0.62 -18.48 2.02
CA ALA A 28 -0.30 -19.55 1.63
C ALA A 28 0.28 -20.42 0.52
N LYS A 29 0.90 -19.80 -0.49
CA LYS A 29 1.57 -20.52 -1.58
C LYS A 29 2.77 -21.33 -1.08
N LYS A 30 3.60 -20.73 -0.21
CA LYS A 30 4.75 -21.43 0.39
C LYS A 30 4.34 -22.66 1.18
N TYR A 31 3.27 -22.58 1.95
CA TYR A 31 2.79 -23.67 2.80
C TYR A 31 1.74 -24.56 2.12
N ASN A 32 1.49 -24.33 0.83
CA ASN A 32 0.49 -25.06 0.04
C ASN A 32 -0.88 -25.14 0.74
N THR A 33 -1.39 -23.98 1.11
CA THR A 33 -2.65 -23.81 1.84
C THR A 33 -3.51 -22.69 1.24
N ASP A 34 -4.77 -22.61 1.66
CA ASP A 34 -5.66 -21.50 1.30
C ASP A 34 -5.33 -20.25 2.12
N PHE A 35 -5.76 -19.09 1.61
CA PHE A 35 -5.81 -17.86 2.38
C PHE A 35 -7.15 -17.15 2.20
N CYS A 36 -7.42 -16.23 3.12
CA CYS A 36 -8.59 -15.35 3.03
C CYS A 36 -8.29 -14.00 3.69
N ILE A 37 -9.08 -13.02 3.28
CA ILE A 37 -9.16 -11.71 3.93
C ILE A 37 -10.58 -11.50 4.46
N PRO A 38 -10.78 -10.64 5.47
CA PRO A 38 -12.09 -10.47 6.09
C PRO A 38 -13.10 -9.80 5.15
N PRO A 39 -14.40 -10.04 5.36
CA PRO A 39 -15.47 -9.34 4.64
C PRO A 39 -15.42 -7.82 4.89
N ASN A 40 -15.82 -7.02 3.89
CA ASN A 40 -15.84 -5.55 3.96
C ASN A 40 -16.71 -4.99 5.10
N GLU A 41 -17.78 -5.65 5.44
CA GLU A 41 -18.74 -5.21 6.44
C GLU A 41 -18.16 -5.05 7.85
N ILE A 42 -17.05 -5.74 8.14
CA ILE A 42 -16.38 -5.67 9.44
C ILE A 42 -15.61 -4.35 9.60
N PHE A 43 -15.23 -3.70 8.53
CA PHE A 43 -14.28 -2.55 8.53
C PHE A 43 -14.93 -1.17 8.37
N GLY A 44 -16.17 -1.08 7.95
CA GLY A 44 -16.86 0.19 7.69
C GLY A 44 -17.02 1.13 8.89
N LYS A 45 -16.70 0.67 10.11
CA LYS A 45 -16.92 1.45 11.35
C LYS A 45 -15.77 2.38 11.74
N TYR A 46 -14.56 2.23 11.18
CA TYR A 46 -13.37 2.91 11.71
C TYR A 46 -12.61 3.77 10.72
N TYR A 47 -13.01 3.83 9.43
CA TYR A 47 -12.26 4.58 8.43
C TYR A 47 -12.95 5.85 7.99
N TYR A 48 -12.29 6.96 8.28
CA TYR A 48 -12.56 8.26 7.69
C TYR A 48 -12.51 8.16 6.16
N GLN A 49 -13.42 8.85 5.50
CA GLN A 49 -13.58 8.93 4.04
C GLN A 49 -12.25 8.89 3.29
N LYS A 50 -11.95 7.77 2.67
CA LYS A 50 -10.80 7.57 1.82
C LYS A 50 -11.29 7.12 0.46
N LEU A 51 -10.59 7.55 -0.57
CA LEU A 51 -10.96 7.22 -1.94
C LEU A 51 -11.03 5.70 -2.15
N PHE A 52 -10.09 4.96 -1.51
CA PHE A 52 -10.12 3.49 -1.46
C PHE A 52 -9.98 3.06 0.00
N SER A 53 -11.10 2.72 0.62
CA SER A 53 -11.09 2.21 2.00
C SER A 53 -10.63 0.76 2.07
N ASN A 54 -10.89 -0.01 1.02
CA ASN A 54 -10.55 -1.42 0.93
C ASN A 54 -9.77 -1.72 -0.35
N ILE A 55 -8.95 -2.76 -0.31
CA ILE A 55 -8.13 -3.20 -1.43
C ILE A 55 -8.97 -3.61 -2.65
N ASP A 56 -10.14 -4.18 -2.43
CA ASP A 56 -11.09 -4.57 -3.47
C ASP A 56 -11.92 -3.42 -4.05
N ASP A 57 -11.82 -2.21 -3.53
CA ASP A 57 -12.31 -1.01 -4.21
C ASP A 57 -11.44 -0.70 -5.45
N ALA A 58 -10.14 -0.98 -5.37
CA ALA A 58 -9.16 -0.68 -6.41
C ALA A 58 -8.86 -1.85 -7.35
N PHE A 59 -8.96 -3.10 -6.87
CA PHE A 59 -8.53 -4.31 -7.59
C PHE A 59 -9.60 -5.39 -7.56
N ASP A 60 -9.56 -6.29 -8.55
CA ASP A 60 -10.45 -7.46 -8.62
C ASP A 60 -9.92 -8.60 -7.74
N ILE A 61 -10.21 -8.54 -6.44
CA ILE A 61 -9.77 -9.52 -5.44
C ILE A 61 -10.97 -10.31 -4.93
N ASP A 62 -10.94 -11.62 -5.15
CA ASP A 62 -11.98 -12.57 -4.73
C ASP A 62 -11.44 -13.60 -3.73
N CYS A 63 -11.11 -13.15 -2.51
CA CYS A 63 -10.67 -14.04 -1.43
C CYS A 63 -11.29 -13.68 -0.07
N ARG A 64 -12.39 -12.89 -0.07
CA ARG A 64 -13.08 -12.52 1.15
C ARG A 64 -13.95 -13.65 1.67
N ARG A 65 -13.73 -14.03 2.94
CA ARG A 65 -14.51 -15.05 3.65
C ARG A 65 -14.66 -14.69 5.11
N GLU A 66 -15.68 -15.27 5.76
CA GLU A 66 -15.75 -15.27 7.21
C GLU A 66 -14.51 -15.97 7.80
N ILE A 67 -14.02 -15.37 8.86
CA ILE A 67 -12.78 -15.78 9.51
C ILE A 67 -13.14 -16.59 10.76
N GLY A 68 -12.58 -17.79 10.83
CA GLY A 68 -12.73 -18.67 11.99
C GLY A 68 -11.79 -18.31 13.16
N PRO A 69 -11.77 -19.10 14.21
CA PRO A 69 -10.82 -18.96 15.29
C PRO A 69 -9.44 -19.43 14.81
N TYR A 70 -8.52 -18.48 14.61
CA TYR A 70 -7.15 -18.74 14.19
C TYR A 70 -6.16 -18.45 15.32
N SER A 71 -4.96 -19.00 15.19
CA SER A 71 -3.84 -18.66 16.06
C SER A 71 -3.16 -17.38 15.54
N ASP A 72 -2.99 -16.40 16.41
CA ASP A 72 -2.34 -15.13 16.07
C ASP A 72 -0.82 -15.30 15.94
N VAL A 73 -0.27 -14.80 14.84
CA VAL A 73 1.17 -14.68 14.60
C VAL A 73 1.49 -13.22 14.29
N ASN A 74 2.23 -12.58 15.19
CA ASN A 74 2.57 -11.17 15.08
C ASN A 74 3.87 -10.97 14.29
N GLU A 75 3.90 -9.94 13.45
CA GLU A 75 5.14 -9.38 12.90
C GLU A 75 6.04 -8.93 14.06
N ARG A 76 7.31 -9.34 14.01
CA ARG A 76 8.28 -9.04 15.08
C ARG A 76 9.12 -7.82 14.76
N PHE A 77 9.30 -7.53 13.47
CA PHE A 77 10.21 -6.49 12.98
C PHE A 77 9.58 -5.80 11.75
N PHE A 78 9.96 -4.55 11.50
CA PHE A 78 9.58 -3.82 10.27
C PHE A 78 10.40 -4.20 9.02
N HIS A 79 11.41 -5.06 9.17
CA HIS A 79 12.17 -5.62 8.07
C HIS A 79 11.80 -7.10 7.86
N TYR A 80 12.26 -7.70 6.76
CA TYR A 80 12.02 -9.10 6.43
C TYR A 80 12.45 -10.04 7.57
N ASP A 81 11.56 -10.90 7.97
CA ASP A 81 11.73 -11.88 9.04
C ASP A 81 11.68 -13.31 8.47
N GLY A 82 12.85 -13.85 8.15
CA GLY A 82 12.97 -15.20 7.61
C GLY A 82 12.56 -16.31 8.59
N GLU A 83 12.76 -16.10 9.90
CA GLU A 83 12.35 -17.08 10.91
C GLU A 83 10.83 -17.19 11.02
N LEU A 84 10.13 -16.05 10.92
CA LEU A 84 8.68 -16.04 10.85
C LEU A 84 8.19 -16.80 9.62
N VAL A 85 8.82 -16.55 8.46
CA VAL A 85 8.46 -17.21 7.20
C VAL A 85 8.66 -18.71 7.24
N GLU A 86 9.67 -19.21 7.95
CA GLU A 86 9.99 -20.66 8.05
C GLU A 86 9.36 -21.35 9.26
N GLY A 87 8.92 -20.58 10.26
CA GLY A 87 8.55 -21.09 11.58
C GLY A 87 7.06 -21.41 11.79
N ILE A 88 6.22 -21.31 10.77
CA ILE A 88 4.77 -21.55 10.93
C ILE A 88 4.48 -23.05 11.07
N THR A 89 3.97 -23.42 12.24
CA THR A 89 3.60 -24.82 12.58
C THR A 89 2.10 -24.99 12.82
N GLN A 90 1.36 -23.89 13.01
CA GLN A 90 -0.08 -23.88 13.25
C GLN A 90 -0.85 -24.15 11.96
N LYS A 91 -2.05 -24.72 12.10
CA LYS A 91 -2.88 -25.07 10.92
C LYS A 91 -3.65 -23.87 10.38
N ASP A 92 -4.20 -23.06 11.26
CA ASP A 92 -5.00 -21.90 10.89
C ASP A 92 -4.41 -20.67 11.58
N VAL A 93 -3.93 -19.71 10.80
CA VAL A 93 -3.12 -18.59 11.27
C VAL A 93 -3.74 -17.27 10.85
N ASN A 94 -3.84 -16.37 11.82
CA ASN A 94 -4.10 -14.96 11.59
C ASN A 94 -2.79 -14.19 11.77
N PHE A 95 -2.29 -13.62 10.68
CA PHE A 95 -1.11 -12.76 10.73
C PHE A 95 -1.49 -11.34 11.14
N ILE A 96 -0.71 -10.76 12.05
CA ILE A 96 -0.89 -9.41 12.57
C ILE A 96 0.37 -8.60 12.31
N GLY A 97 0.30 -7.60 11.45
CA GLY A 97 1.43 -6.75 11.09
C GLY A 97 1.22 -6.00 9.79
N PHE A 98 2.25 -5.30 9.34
CA PHE A 98 2.27 -4.55 8.08
C PHE A 98 2.97 -5.32 6.96
N PHE A 99 3.99 -6.12 7.29
CA PHE A 99 4.78 -6.96 6.36
C PHE A 99 5.35 -6.19 5.16
N GLN A 100 5.85 -4.98 5.41
CA GLN A 100 6.28 -4.01 4.41
C GLN A 100 7.66 -4.33 3.81
N SER A 101 7.83 -5.54 3.27
CA SER A 101 9.02 -5.93 2.52
C SER A 101 8.64 -6.77 1.30
N GLU A 102 9.10 -6.37 0.13
CA GLU A 102 8.90 -7.13 -1.12
C GLU A 102 9.52 -8.53 -1.07
N THR A 103 10.52 -8.73 -0.20
CA THR A 103 11.19 -10.00 -0.02
C THR A 103 10.23 -11.12 0.38
N TYR A 104 9.14 -10.80 1.07
CA TYR A 104 8.13 -11.77 1.47
C TYR A 104 7.41 -12.43 0.28
N PHE A 105 7.21 -11.70 -0.82
CA PHE A 105 6.42 -12.16 -1.97
C PHE A 105 7.18 -12.10 -3.31
N LYS A 106 8.49 -11.92 -3.28
CA LYS A 106 9.33 -11.85 -4.47
C LYS A 106 9.22 -13.09 -5.38
N ASN A 107 9.01 -14.26 -4.79
CA ASN A 107 8.85 -15.53 -5.52
C ASN A 107 7.51 -15.65 -6.26
N ILE A 108 6.56 -14.74 -6.02
CA ILE A 108 5.26 -14.66 -6.68
C ILE A 108 4.98 -13.26 -7.25
N GLU A 109 6.02 -12.51 -7.55
CA GLU A 109 5.93 -11.11 -7.98
C GLU A 109 4.97 -10.92 -9.15
N ASP A 110 5.05 -11.76 -10.17
CA ASP A 110 4.20 -11.66 -11.37
C ASP A 110 2.71 -11.86 -11.03
N GLU A 111 2.40 -12.76 -10.09
CA GLU A 111 1.04 -12.99 -9.63
C GLU A 111 0.51 -11.77 -8.86
N ILE A 112 1.34 -11.20 -7.98
CA ILE A 112 0.98 -10.01 -7.21
C ILE A 112 0.78 -8.80 -8.13
N ARG A 113 1.64 -8.61 -9.14
CA ARG A 113 1.45 -7.53 -10.14
C ARG A 113 0.15 -7.68 -10.92
N LYS A 114 -0.23 -8.92 -11.24
CA LYS A 114 -1.50 -9.20 -11.91
C LYS A 114 -2.70 -8.90 -11.01
N ASP A 115 -2.66 -9.33 -9.74
CA ASP A 115 -3.72 -9.06 -8.78
C ASP A 115 -3.92 -7.56 -8.56
N PHE A 116 -2.84 -6.78 -8.59
CA PHE A 116 -2.87 -5.32 -8.41
C PHE A 116 -3.00 -4.55 -9.73
N THR A 117 -3.59 -5.17 -10.73
CA THR A 117 -4.08 -4.43 -11.89
C THR A 117 -5.35 -3.68 -11.49
N PHE A 118 -5.33 -2.36 -11.57
CA PHE A 118 -6.50 -1.53 -11.26
C PHE A 118 -7.71 -1.94 -12.10
N LYS A 119 -8.87 -1.87 -11.51
CA LYS A 119 -10.15 -2.10 -12.18
C LYS A 119 -10.26 -1.25 -13.45
N LYS A 120 -11.02 -1.76 -14.41
CA LYS A 120 -11.13 -1.15 -15.73
C LYS A 120 -11.64 0.29 -15.65
N GLU A 121 -12.68 0.54 -14.84
CA GLU A 121 -13.25 1.86 -14.64
C GLU A 121 -12.23 2.87 -14.11
N ILE A 122 -11.38 2.49 -13.16
CA ILE A 122 -10.33 3.38 -12.62
C ILE A 122 -9.32 3.74 -13.71
N ARG A 123 -8.93 2.75 -14.52
CA ARG A 123 -7.98 2.99 -15.62
C ARG A 123 -8.55 3.87 -16.71
N GLU A 124 -9.83 3.70 -17.04
CA GLU A 124 -10.53 4.53 -18.04
C GLU A 124 -10.69 5.97 -17.53
N ASP A 125 -11.08 6.17 -16.27
CA ASP A 125 -11.20 7.50 -15.67
C ASP A 125 -9.86 8.27 -15.57
N CYS A 126 -8.73 7.55 -15.47
CA CYS A 126 -7.41 8.13 -15.41
C CYS A 126 -6.70 8.24 -16.78
N GLN A 127 -7.26 7.68 -17.84
CA GLN A 127 -6.59 7.55 -19.13
C GLN A 127 -6.13 8.91 -19.70
N ASP A 128 -7.03 9.87 -19.74
CA ASP A 128 -6.75 11.20 -20.29
C ASP A 128 -5.64 11.92 -19.49
N ILE A 129 -5.67 11.77 -18.16
CA ILE A 129 -4.65 12.35 -17.27
C ILE A 129 -3.28 11.69 -17.51
N VAL A 130 -3.25 10.36 -17.62
CA VAL A 130 -1.99 9.63 -17.86
C VAL A 130 -1.39 10.03 -19.21
N GLU A 131 -2.20 10.16 -20.26
CA GLU A 131 -1.75 10.58 -21.59
C GLU A 131 -1.26 12.04 -21.61
N GLU A 132 -1.95 12.95 -20.91
CA GLU A 132 -1.58 14.36 -20.83
C GLU A 132 -0.23 14.57 -20.11
N TYR A 133 0.05 13.78 -19.06
CA TYR A 133 1.23 13.93 -18.24
C TYR A 133 2.29 12.83 -18.43
N GLU A 134 2.23 12.09 -19.52
CA GLU A 134 3.21 11.05 -19.84
C GLU A 134 4.62 11.65 -19.95
N GLY A 135 5.55 11.07 -19.26
CA GLY A 135 6.96 11.51 -19.24
C GLY A 135 7.29 12.60 -18.21
N ASN A 136 6.29 13.12 -17.49
CA ASN A 136 6.52 14.10 -16.42
C ASN A 136 7.17 13.45 -15.19
N ILE A 137 7.88 14.26 -14.40
CA ILE A 137 8.38 13.86 -13.08
C ILE A 137 7.22 13.87 -12.09
N SER A 138 7.01 12.78 -11.37
CA SER A 138 6.00 12.69 -10.32
C SER A 138 6.62 12.94 -8.94
N VAL A 139 6.14 13.95 -8.22
CA VAL A 139 6.53 14.27 -6.84
C VAL A 139 5.36 14.04 -5.90
N HIS A 140 5.54 13.16 -4.90
CA HIS A 140 4.54 12.92 -3.86
C HIS A 140 4.92 13.61 -2.56
N ILE A 141 4.02 14.45 -2.05
CA ILE A 141 4.20 15.23 -0.81
C ILE A 141 3.07 14.90 0.15
N ARG A 142 3.41 14.32 1.30
CA ARG A 142 2.46 14.06 2.39
C ARG A 142 2.81 14.89 3.60
N ARG A 143 1.85 15.70 4.06
CA ARG A 143 2.05 16.66 5.15
C ARG A 143 1.02 16.57 6.26
N ASN A 144 -0.28 16.55 5.94
CA ASN A 144 -1.37 16.77 6.89
C ASN A 144 -1.26 15.99 8.20
N ASP A 145 -1.28 14.67 8.14
CA ASP A 145 -1.15 13.82 9.33
C ASP A 145 0.31 13.72 9.82
N PHE A 146 1.29 13.88 8.92
CA PHE A 146 2.71 13.83 9.25
C PHE A 146 3.18 15.04 10.08
N LEU A 147 2.59 16.21 9.88
CA LEU A 147 2.88 17.40 10.68
C LEU A 147 2.63 17.19 12.20
N ARG A 148 1.79 16.22 12.54
CA ARG A 148 1.41 15.91 13.92
C ARG A 148 1.94 14.57 14.42
N ASN A 149 2.69 13.86 13.60
CA ASN A 149 3.17 12.52 13.91
C ASN A 149 4.69 12.50 14.06
N PRO A 150 5.23 12.38 15.29
CA PRO A 150 6.67 12.39 15.53
C PRO A 150 7.41 11.20 14.90
N ASN A 151 6.69 10.14 14.52
CA ASN A 151 7.27 8.96 13.89
C ASN A 151 7.38 9.09 12.36
N HIS A 152 6.76 10.11 11.77
CA HIS A 152 6.75 10.36 10.33
C HIS A 152 7.10 11.82 10.06
N PRO A 153 8.39 12.19 10.09
CA PRO A 153 8.79 13.57 9.85
C PRO A 153 8.46 13.99 8.41
N VAL A 154 7.93 15.20 8.27
CA VAL A 154 7.75 15.83 6.96
C VAL A 154 9.12 16.13 6.36
N GLN A 155 9.29 15.89 5.07
CA GLN A 155 10.53 16.22 4.37
C GLN A 155 10.69 17.74 4.25
N SER A 156 11.95 18.21 4.27
CA SER A 156 12.26 19.62 4.07
C SER A 156 12.15 20.02 2.60
N ASN A 157 11.97 21.33 2.33
CA ASN A 157 12.03 21.84 0.96
C ASN A 157 13.35 21.47 0.28
N GLN A 158 14.45 21.48 1.01
CA GLN A 158 15.78 21.14 0.47
C GLN A 158 15.82 19.69 -0.06
N TYR A 159 15.11 18.76 0.60
CA TYR A 159 15.00 17.39 0.11
C TYR A 159 14.40 17.31 -1.30
N TYR A 160 13.30 18.04 -1.54
CA TYR A 160 12.66 18.07 -2.86
C TYR A 160 13.52 18.78 -3.90
N ILE A 161 14.12 19.91 -3.53
CA ILE A 161 15.06 20.64 -4.40
C ILE A 161 16.24 19.76 -4.83
N ASP A 162 16.84 19.02 -3.89
CA ASP A 162 17.97 18.17 -4.22
C ASP A 162 17.55 16.94 -5.04
N ALA A 163 16.38 16.38 -4.76
CA ALA A 163 15.82 15.28 -5.55
C ALA A 163 15.52 15.71 -7.01
N LEU A 164 14.94 16.90 -7.21
CA LEU A 164 14.63 17.41 -8.54
C LEU A 164 15.89 17.68 -9.39
N LYS A 165 17.01 18.04 -8.78
CA LYS A 165 18.30 18.23 -9.50
C LYS A 165 18.85 16.95 -10.16
N GLU A 166 18.37 15.78 -9.74
CA GLU A 166 18.75 14.50 -10.36
C GLU A 166 18.06 14.25 -11.71
N PHE A 167 17.13 15.13 -12.11
CA PHE A 167 16.36 15.06 -13.34
C PHE A 167 16.70 16.25 -14.26
N PRO A 168 16.49 16.13 -15.58
CA PRO A 168 16.60 17.26 -16.50
C PRO A 168 15.64 18.39 -16.13
N GLU A 169 16.09 19.64 -16.21
CA GLU A 169 15.32 20.84 -15.82
C GLU A 169 14.13 21.14 -16.74
N ASP A 170 14.13 20.59 -17.96
CA ASP A 170 13.10 20.78 -18.98
C ASP A 170 11.92 19.81 -18.88
N ILE A 171 11.97 18.88 -17.92
CA ILE A 171 10.87 17.94 -17.71
C ILE A 171 9.88 18.53 -16.70
N PRO A 172 8.60 18.68 -17.07
CA PRO A 172 7.59 19.21 -16.15
C PRO A 172 7.39 18.30 -14.92
N VAL A 173 7.02 18.92 -13.81
CA VAL A 173 6.82 18.25 -12.53
C VAL A 173 5.33 18.18 -12.18
N LEU A 174 4.81 16.97 -11.97
CA LEU A 174 3.45 16.75 -11.48
C LEU A 174 3.47 16.48 -9.98
N VAL A 175 2.86 17.36 -9.20
CA VAL A 175 2.85 17.27 -7.74
C VAL A 175 1.57 16.62 -7.22
N PHE A 176 1.71 15.50 -6.52
CA PHE A 176 0.64 14.85 -5.75
C PHE A 176 0.78 15.17 -4.28
N THR A 177 -0.21 15.86 -3.71
CA THR A 177 -0.12 16.29 -2.31
C THR A 177 -1.48 16.25 -1.61
N ASP A 178 -1.45 16.06 -0.29
CA ASP A 178 -2.58 16.25 0.62
C ASP A 178 -2.64 17.68 1.20
N ASP A 179 -1.69 18.57 0.83
CA ASP A 179 -1.59 19.98 1.27
C ASP A 179 -1.33 20.90 0.06
N ILE A 180 -2.37 21.10 -0.76
CA ILE A 180 -2.30 21.82 -2.04
C ILE A 180 -1.89 23.28 -1.82
N GLU A 181 -2.44 23.94 -0.80
CA GLU A 181 -2.16 25.37 -0.54
C GLU A 181 -0.69 25.56 -0.19
N TRP A 182 -0.14 24.69 0.65
CA TRP A 182 1.29 24.72 0.94
C TRP A 182 2.14 24.48 -0.33
N ALA A 183 1.77 23.51 -1.15
CA ALA A 183 2.54 23.19 -2.36
C ALA A 183 2.60 24.37 -3.33
N LYS A 184 1.48 25.08 -3.52
CA LYS A 184 1.39 26.28 -4.38
C LYS A 184 2.24 27.47 -3.89
N GLU A 185 2.54 27.53 -2.60
CA GLU A 185 3.37 28.58 -2.01
C GLU A 185 4.89 28.31 -2.18
N GLN A 186 5.27 27.12 -2.68
CA GLN A 186 6.70 26.78 -2.82
C GLN A 186 7.23 27.24 -4.17
N GLU A 187 8.26 28.07 -4.16
CA GLU A 187 8.93 28.57 -5.38
C GLU A 187 9.41 27.43 -6.30
N MET A 188 9.83 26.29 -5.73
CA MET A 188 10.30 25.14 -6.51
C MET A 188 9.20 24.43 -7.33
N PHE A 189 7.93 24.77 -7.13
CA PHE A 189 6.77 24.25 -7.86
C PHE A 189 5.96 25.37 -8.55
N SER A 190 6.44 26.60 -8.53
CA SER A 190 5.82 27.70 -9.27
C SER A 190 6.16 27.59 -10.75
N ASP A 191 5.16 27.70 -11.61
CA ASP A 191 5.35 27.93 -13.03
C ASP A 191 5.88 29.36 -13.20
N ASP A 192 7.07 29.54 -13.80
CA ASP A 192 7.59 30.82 -14.29
C ASP A 192 6.91 31.22 -15.61
#